data_9dded7aa9e34a967439fa9c017025a86
#
_entry.id   9dded7aa9e34a967439fa9c017025a86
#
_cell.length_a   1.000
_cell.length_b   1.000
_cell.length_c   1.000
_cell.angle_alpha   90.00
_cell.angle_beta   90.00
_cell.angle_gamma   90.00
#
_symmetry.space_group_name_H-M   'P 1'
#
loop_
_entity.id
_entity.type
_entity.pdbx_description
1 polymer ?
#
loop_
_entity_poly.entity_id
_entity_poly.type
_entity_poly.pdbx_seq_one_letter_code
_entity_poly.pdbx_strand_id
1 'polypeptide(L)'
;AAGKDLKPMITLTDKKGKELIFPNSTVPAHYPLPANASVNVVDGDTIDIGQIIARIPQESGGTKDITGGLPRVADLFEARKPKDPAILAEITGTVTLGKETKGKMRLIITPDDGQPLPNGKMHYEELIPKWRQLSVFEGEHVEKGEIISDGPPTPHDILRLKGVSELAKYIVNEIQYVYRLQGVKINDKHVE
;
A
#
# COMPACT_ATOMS: atom_id res chain seq x y z
N ALA A 1 24.88 -11.26 -6.84
CA ALA A 1 24.00 -12.36 -7.30
C ALA A 1 23.58 -13.32 -6.18
N ALA A 2 23.68 -12.92 -4.88
CA ALA A 2 23.43 -13.80 -3.73
C ALA A 2 22.01 -13.74 -3.14
N GLY A 3 21.03 -13.17 -3.82
CA GLY A 3 19.70 -12.95 -3.24
C GLY A 3 18.54 -13.67 -3.93
N LYS A 4 18.77 -14.45 -4.97
CA LYS A 4 17.68 -15.01 -5.77
C LYS A 4 17.00 -16.26 -5.22
N ASP A 5 17.59 -16.92 -4.20
CA ASP A 5 17.09 -18.18 -3.65
C ASP A 5 16.56 -18.09 -2.21
N LEU A 6 16.53 -16.90 -1.63
CA LEU A 6 15.94 -16.70 -0.30
C LEU A 6 14.43 -16.74 -0.39
N LYS A 7 13.82 -17.77 0.20
CA LYS A 7 12.36 -17.88 0.38
C LYS A 7 12.03 -17.40 1.79
N PRO A 8 11.55 -16.15 1.96
CA PRO A 8 11.16 -15.66 3.28
C PRO A 8 10.02 -16.51 3.83
N MET A 9 10.08 -16.82 5.13
CA MET A 9 9.14 -17.71 5.78
C MET A 9 8.95 -17.29 7.23
N ILE A 10 7.71 -17.33 7.73
CA ILE A 10 7.41 -17.18 9.14
C ILE A 10 7.20 -18.57 9.74
N THR A 11 7.91 -18.87 10.81
CA THR A 11 7.79 -20.13 11.55
C THR A 11 7.19 -19.85 12.92
N LEU A 12 6.18 -20.61 13.32
CA LEU A 12 5.61 -20.55 14.66
C LEU A 12 6.32 -21.52 15.59
N THR A 13 6.74 -21.02 16.75
CA THR A 13 7.40 -21.82 17.78
C THR A 13 6.66 -21.74 19.12
N ASP A 14 6.85 -22.71 19.98
CA ASP A 14 6.41 -22.65 21.36
C ASP A 14 7.37 -21.80 22.23
N LYS A 15 7.03 -21.58 23.51
CA LYS A 15 7.88 -20.83 24.45
C LYS A 15 9.25 -21.46 24.69
N LYS A 16 9.49 -22.68 24.23
CA LYS A 16 10.76 -23.40 24.32
C LYS A 16 11.56 -23.41 23.02
N GLY A 17 11.09 -22.67 22.00
CA GLY A 17 11.71 -22.59 20.68
C GLY A 17 11.47 -23.81 19.78
N LYS A 18 10.55 -24.72 20.16
CA LYS A 18 10.21 -25.88 19.33
C LYS A 18 9.13 -25.47 18.31
N GLU A 19 9.31 -25.87 17.06
CA GLU A 19 8.34 -25.62 16.00
C GLU A 19 6.97 -26.22 16.30
N LEU A 20 5.93 -25.42 16.12
CA LEU A 20 4.55 -25.87 16.22
C LEU A 20 4.14 -26.61 14.95
N ILE A 21 3.16 -27.52 15.11
CA ILE A 21 2.60 -28.29 14.01
C ILE A 21 1.15 -27.86 13.81
N PHE A 22 0.67 -27.80 12.59
CA PHE A 22 -0.74 -27.49 12.31
C PHE A 22 -1.67 -28.52 12.95
N PRO A 23 -2.82 -28.09 13.52
CA PRO A 23 -3.82 -29.00 14.06
C PRO A 23 -4.21 -30.08 13.05
N ASN A 24 -4.26 -31.33 13.50
CA ASN A 24 -4.61 -32.50 12.67
C ASN A 24 -3.64 -32.79 11.51
N SER A 25 -2.40 -32.34 11.59
CA SER A 25 -1.37 -32.54 10.57
C SER A 25 -0.03 -32.87 11.21
N THR A 26 0.88 -33.43 10.44
CA THR A 26 2.31 -33.59 10.80
C THR A 26 3.18 -32.49 10.20
N VAL A 27 2.57 -31.50 9.54
CA VAL A 27 3.26 -30.42 8.84
C VAL A 27 3.61 -29.31 9.83
N PRO A 28 4.87 -28.86 9.88
CA PRO A 28 5.27 -27.72 10.70
C PRO A 28 4.51 -26.44 10.30
N ALA A 29 4.21 -25.60 11.28
CA ALA A 29 3.51 -24.33 11.06
C ALA A 29 4.42 -23.27 10.41
N HIS A 30 4.77 -23.50 9.16
CA HIS A 30 5.56 -22.63 8.31
C HIS A 30 4.68 -21.90 7.32
N TYR A 31 4.81 -20.58 7.26
CA TYR A 31 4.10 -19.71 6.34
C TYR A 31 5.10 -19.12 5.33
N PRO A 32 5.26 -19.72 4.15
CA PRO A 32 6.12 -19.14 3.12
C PRO A 32 5.50 -17.82 2.61
N LEU A 33 6.34 -16.80 2.47
CA LEU A 33 5.95 -15.48 2.04
C LEU A 33 6.58 -15.15 0.68
N PRO A 34 5.88 -14.45 -0.21
CA PRO A 34 6.51 -13.82 -1.38
C PRO A 34 7.40 -12.66 -0.94
N ALA A 35 8.36 -12.29 -1.79
CA ALA A 35 9.34 -11.24 -1.49
C ALA A 35 8.73 -9.84 -1.26
N ASN A 36 7.49 -9.62 -1.74
CA ASN A 36 6.73 -8.37 -1.61
C ASN A 36 5.68 -8.41 -0.48
N ALA A 37 5.70 -9.43 0.38
CA ALA A 37 4.79 -9.49 1.53
C ALA A 37 5.17 -8.45 2.58
N SER A 38 4.16 -7.75 3.11
CA SER A 38 4.30 -6.86 4.25
C SER A 38 4.09 -7.66 5.55
N VAL A 39 5.09 -7.65 6.43
CA VAL A 39 5.08 -8.41 7.70
C VAL A 39 4.82 -7.46 8.85
N ASN A 40 3.88 -7.79 9.72
CA ASN A 40 3.47 -6.96 10.87
C ASN A 40 3.99 -7.47 12.22
N VAL A 41 4.88 -8.43 12.21
CA VAL A 41 5.44 -9.04 13.42
C VAL A 41 6.95 -9.04 13.36
N VAL A 42 7.58 -8.97 14.52
CA VAL A 42 9.03 -9.04 14.68
C VAL A 42 9.41 -10.43 15.23
N ASP A 43 10.65 -10.84 14.99
CA ASP A 43 11.13 -12.11 15.52
C ASP A 43 11.09 -12.13 17.06
N GLY A 44 10.47 -13.16 17.61
CA GLY A 44 10.23 -13.29 19.06
C GLY A 44 8.88 -12.76 19.56
N ASP A 45 8.06 -12.16 18.72
CA ASP A 45 6.73 -11.71 19.11
C ASP A 45 5.80 -12.88 19.46
N THR A 46 4.97 -12.64 20.49
CA THR A 46 3.90 -13.58 20.83
C THR A 46 2.65 -13.20 20.06
N ILE A 47 2.11 -14.15 19.31
CA ILE A 47 0.91 -13.95 18.49
C ILE A 47 -0.29 -14.72 19.03
N ASP A 48 -1.47 -14.15 18.86
CA ASP A 48 -2.77 -14.75 19.23
C ASP A 48 -3.44 -15.41 18.02
N ILE A 49 -4.40 -16.29 18.31
CA ILE A 49 -5.20 -16.94 17.26
C ILE A 49 -6.01 -15.89 16.50
N GLY A 50 -5.90 -15.90 15.16
CA GLY A 50 -6.60 -14.95 14.30
C GLY A 50 -5.89 -13.62 14.09
N GLN A 51 -4.74 -13.39 14.70
CA GLN A 51 -3.93 -12.20 14.46
C GLN A 51 -3.35 -12.20 13.05
N ILE A 52 -3.38 -11.05 12.40
CA ILE A 52 -2.77 -10.86 11.08
C ILE A 52 -1.26 -10.73 11.26
N ILE A 53 -0.50 -11.71 10.76
CA ILE A 53 0.97 -11.73 10.84
C ILE A 53 1.65 -11.16 9.61
N ALA A 54 1.02 -11.29 8.45
CA ALA A 54 1.53 -10.72 7.19
C ALA A 54 0.39 -10.45 6.22
N ARG A 55 0.60 -9.50 5.31
CA ARG A 55 -0.25 -9.23 4.16
C ARG A 55 0.52 -9.53 2.88
N ILE A 56 -0.09 -10.31 2.03
CA ILE A 56 0.44 -10.59 0.70
C ILE A 56 -0.33 -9.69 -0.26
N PRO A 57 0.35 -8.72 -0.93
CA PRO A 57 -0.30 -7.95 -1.96
C PRO A 57 -0.82 -8.93 -3.01
N GLN A 58 -2.12 -9.05 -3.13
CA GLN A 58 -2.66 -9.70 -4.32
C GLN A 58 -2.40 -8.72 -5.47
N GLU A 59 -1.57 -9.14 -6.42
CA GLU A 59 -1.68 -8.58 -7.75
C GLU A 59 -3.13 -8.85 -8.16
N SER A 60 -3.98 -7.88 -7.84
CA SER A 60 -5.38 -7.95 -8.27
C SER A 60 -5.30 -8.05 -9.79
N GLY A 61 -5.57 -9.24 -10.32
CA GLY A 61 -5.90 -9.46 -11.72
C GLY A 61 -7.22 -8.78 -12.08
N GLY A 62 -7.60 -7.76 -11.31
CA GLY A 62 -8.50 -6.73 -11.75
C GLY A 62 -7.91 -6.25 -13.05
N THR A 63 -8.64 -6.42 -14.12
CA THR A 63 -8.39 -5.79 -15.40
C THR A 63 -7.77 -4.44 -15.08
N LYS A 64 -6.43 -4.40 -15.10
CA LYS A 64 -5.74 -3.16 -15.32
C LYS A 64 -6.34 -2.75 -16.65
N ASP A 65 -7.35 -1.91 -16.59
CA ASP A 65 -7.82 -1.10 -17.72
C ASP A 65 -6.67 -0.13 -17.99
N ILE A 66 -5.51 -0.73 -18.31
CA ILE A 66 -4.30 -0.03 -18.68
C ILE A 66 -4.57 0.33 -20.11
N THR A 67 -5.15 1.50 -20.27
CA THR A 67 -5.05 2.23 -21.51
C THR A 67 -3.55 2.34 -21.78
N GLY A 68 -3.02 1.47 -22.64
CA GLY A 68 -1.61 1.46 -22.99
C GLY A 68 -1.33 2.42 -24.13
N GLY A 69 -0.06 2.73 -24.33
CA GLY A 69 0.40 3.55 -25.47
C GLY A 69 0.00 5.02 -25.40
N LEU A 70 -0.22 5.65 -26.57
CA LEU A 70 -0.54 7.07 -26.67
C LEU A 70 -1.77 7.53 -25.88
N PRO A 71 -2.87 6.79 -25.78
CA PRO A 71 -3.99 7.15 -24.91
C PRO A 71 -3.59 7.31 -23.45
N ARG A 72 -2.71 6.47 -22.91
CA ARG A 72 -2.24 6.60 -21.53
C ARG A 72 -1.41 7.86 -21.33
N VAL A 73 -0.58 8.23 -22.31
CA VAL A 73 0.21 9.47 -22.26
C VAL A 73 -0.73 10.68 -22.26
N ALA A 74 -1.78 10.67 -23.09
CA ALA A 74 -2.77 11.73 -23.11
C ALA A 74 -3.51 11.87 -21.76
N ASP A 75 -3.91 10.75 -21.15
CA ASP A 75 -4.55 10.72 -19.83
C ASP A 75 -3.65 11.30 -18.72
N LEU A 76 -2.34 11.05 -18.80
CA LEU A 76 -1.35 11.60 -17.86
C LEU A 76 -1.22 13.13 -18.01
N PHE A 77 -1.13 13.63 -19.24
CA PHE A 77 -1.06 15.08 -19.49
C PHE A 77 -2.37 15.81 -19.17
N GLU A 78 -3.51 15.15 -19.35
CA GLU A 78 -4.81 15.70 -18.95
C GLU A 78 -5.09 15.55 -17.44
N ALA A 79 -4.19 14.85 -16.71
CA ALA A 79 -4.36 14.52 -15.29
C ALA A 79 -5.70 13.84 -14.98
N ARG A 80 -6.16 12.93 -15.85
CA ARG A 80 -7.41 12.19 -15.65
C ARG A 80 -7.34 11.34 -14.39
N LYS A 81 -8.44 11.34 -13.64
CA LYS A 81 -8.57 10.51 -12.44
C LYS A 81 -8.78 9.06 -12.85
N PRO A 82 -7.98 8.11 -12.32
CA PRO A 82 -8.22 6.68 -12.53
C PRO A 82 -9.56 6.24 -11.92
N LYS A 83 -10.15 5.15 -12.43
CA LYS A 83 -11.45 4.63 -11.93
C LYS A 83 -11.39 4.23 -10.47
N ASP A 84 -10.30 3.59 -10.05
CA ASP A 84 -10.07 3.12 -8.68
C ASP A 84 -8.75 3.70 -8.15
N PRO A 85 -8.70 5.00 -7.81
CA PRO A 85 -7.46 5.63 -7.38
C PRO A 85 -7.00 5.09 -6.04
N ALA A 86 -5.69 5.05 -5.82
CA ALA A 86 -5.11 4.80 -4.51
C ALA A 86 -5.60 5.84 -3.50
N ILE A 87 -5.77 5.43 -2.26
CA ILE A 87 -6.04 6.33 -1.15
C ILE A 87 -4.71 6.66 -0.49
N LEU A 88 -4.40 7.94 -0.40
CA LEU A 88 -3.19 8.46 0.23
C LEU A 88 -3.51 9.03 1.61
N ALA A 89 -2.54 8.95 2.53
CA ALA A 89 -2.66 9.54 3.86
C ALA A 89 -2.73 11.08 3.77
N GLU A 90 -3.78 11.67 4.30
CA GLU A 90 -3.97 13.12 4.31
C GLU A 90 -3.08 13.82 5.34
N ILE A 91 -2.73 13.11 6.40
CA ILE A 91 -1.93 13.62 7.53
C ILE A 91 -0.93 12.55 7.96
N THR A 92 0.14 12.99 8.63
CA THR A 92 1.06 12.10 9.33
C THR A 92 0.47 11.71 10.69
N GLY A 93 0.52 10.43 11.04
CA GLY A 93 -0.01 9.94 12.29
C GLY A 93 -0.16 8.43 12.37
N THR A 94 -0.80 7.97 13.42
CA THR A 94 -1.04 6.54 13.65
C THR A 94 -2.41 6.11 13.13
N VAL A 95 -2.42 5.01 12.38
CA VAL A 95 -3.62 4.42 11.78
C VAL A 95 -4.39 3.60 12.82
N THR A 96 -5.70 3.81 12.89
CA THR A 96 -6.63 2.99 13.67
C THR A 96 -7.82 2.59 12.79
N LEU A 97 -8.25 1.34 12.88
CA LEU A 97 -9.40 0.84 12.16
C LEU A 97 -10.65 0.94 13.05
N GLY A 98 -11.60 1.75 12.64
CA GLY A 98 -12.86 1.94 13.34
C GLY A 98 -13.94 0.94 12.92
N LYS A 99 -15.12 1.06 13.54
CA LYS A 99 -16.26 0.19 13.27
C LYS A 99 -16.72 0.29 11.81
N GLU A 100 -17.05 -0.85 11.25
CA GLU A 100 -17.63 -0.94 9.91
C GLU A 100 -18.99 -0.28 9.83
N THR A 101 -19.22 0.45 8.75
CA THR A 101 -20.50 1.12 8.49
C THR A 101 -20.94 0.89 7.06
N LYS A 102 -22.09 0.27 6.85
CA LYS A 102 -22.71 0.06 5.52
C LYS A 102 -21.75 -0.51 4.45
N GLY A 103 -20.97 -1.55 4.81
CA GLY A 103 -20.04 -2.19 3.88
C GLY A 103 -18.74 -1.42 3.61
N LYS A 104 -18.48 -0.35 4.37
CA LYS A 104 -17.24 0.42 4.37
C LYS A 104 -16.53 0.27 5.70
N MET A 105 -15.23 0.20 5.66
CA MET A 105 -14.35 0.24 6.83
C MET A 105 -13.97 1.69 7.10
N ARG A 106 -14.00 2.09 8.36
CA ARG A 106 -13.58 3.41 8.78
C ARG A 106 -12.10 3.36 9.13
N LEU A 107 -11.30 4.10 8.40
CA LEU A 107 -9.90 4.32 8.72
C LEU A 107 -9.77 5.67 9.43
N ILE A 108 -9.06 5.68 10.54
CA ILE A 108 -8.83 6.86 11.37
C ILE A 108 -7.33 7.07 11.44
N ILE A 109 -6.86 8.30 11.16
CA ILE A 109 -5.46 8.67 11.36
C ILE A 109 -5.42 9.72 12.46
N THR A 110 -4.72 9.40 13.53
CA THR A 110 -4.53 10.30 14.69
C THR A 110 -3.19 11.00 14.55
N PRO A 111 -3.15 12.35 14.53
CA PRO A 111 -1.89 13.09 14.44
C PRO A 111 -0.98 12.80 15.63
N ASP A 112 0.32 12.71 15.40
CA ASP A 112 1.32 12.44 16.45
C ASP A 112 1.53 13.63 17.39
N ASP A 113 1.30 14.84 16.87
CA ASP A 113 1.44 16.08 17.64
C ASP A 113 0.27 16.36 18.59
N GLY A 114 -0.78 15.53 18.53
CA GLY A 114 -2.00 15.68 19.34
C GLY A 114 -2.76 16.99 19.11
N GLN A 115 -2.42 17.72 18.05
CA GLN A 115 -3.07 19.00 17.73
C GLN A 115 -4.32 18.78 16.87
N PRO A 116 -5.35 19.61 17.03
CA PRO A 116 -6.51 19.53 16.16
C PRO A 116 -6.14 19.90 14.72
N LEU A 117 -6.74 19.19 13.77
CA LEU A 117 -6.61 19.48 12.36
C LEU A 117 -7.17 20.88 12.02
N PRO A 118 -6.84 21.48 10.87
CA PRO A 118 -7.34 22.77 10.45
C PRO A 118 -8.89 22.86 10.40
N ASN A 119 -9.57 21.71 10.34
CA ASN A 119 -11.03 21.60 10.40
C ASN A 119 -11.58 21.46 11.84
N GLY A 120 -10.74 21.57 12.86
CA GLY A 120 -11.10 21.46 14.28
C GLY A 120 -11.32 20.04 14.77
N LYS A 121 -11.11 19.01 13.96
CA LYS A 121 -11.20 17.60 14.36
C LYS A 121 -9.87 17.12 14.96
N MET A 122 -9.95 16.19 15.90
CA MET A 122 -8.77 15.60 16.56
C MET A 122 -8.13 14.45 15.75
N HIS A 123 -8.79 14.01 14.69
CA HIS A 123 -8.34 12.91 13.82
C HIS A 123 -8.93 13.06 12.42
N TYR A 124 -8.29 12.44 11.45
CA TYR A 124 -8.78 12.32 10.08
C TYR A 124 -9.51 10.98 9.92
N GLU A 125 -10.69 11.01 9.33
CA GLU A 125 -11.51 9.82 9.05
C GLU A 125 -11.73 9.65 7.55
N GLU A 126 -11.48 8.44 7.05
CA GLU A 126 -11.78 8.03 5.68
C GLU A 126 -12.63 6.76 5.66
N LEU A 127 -13.62 6.70 4.77
CA LEU A 127 -14.49 5.54 4.62
C LEU A 127 -14.06 4.72 3.39
N ILE A 128 -13.37 3.61 3.63
CA ILE A 128 -12.81 2.75 2.60
C ILE A 128 -13.75 1.57 2.33
N PRO A 129 -14.13 1.29 1.08
CA PRO A 129 -14.91 0.10 0.75
C PRO A 129 -14.21 -1.18 1.20
N LYS A 130 -14.94 -2.16 1.74
CA LYS A 130 -14.37 -3.43 2.22
C LYS A 130 -13.61 -4.24 1.18
N TRP A 131 -14.00 -4.11 -0.09
CA TRP A 131 -13.34 -4.83 -1.18
C TRP A 131 -11.95 -4.27 -1.50
N ARG A 132 -11.61 -3.09 -0.97
CA ARG A 132 -10.28 -2.51 -1.13
C ARG A 132 -9.30 -3.12 -0.16
N GLN A 133 -8.15 -3.50 -0.71
CA GLN A 133 -7.04 -3.98 0.10
C GLN A 133 -6.30 -2.78 0.71
N LEU A 134 -6.09 -2.85 2.01
CA LEU A 134 -5.26 -1.88 2.73
C LEU A 134 -3.81 -2.33 2.69
N SER A 135 -2.91 -1.38 2.46
CA SER A 135 -1.46 -1.59 2.51
C SER A 135 -0.89 -1.34 3.91
N VAL A 136 -1.73 -0.84 4.83
CA VAL A 136 -1.34 -0.47 6.20
C VAL A 136 -2.03 -1.34 7.24
N PHE A 137 -1.41 -1.48 8.41
CA PHE A 137 -1.93 -2.21 9.56
C PHE A 137 -2.51 -1.26 10.62
N GLU A 138 -3.34 -1.81 11.51
CA GLU A 138 -3.78 -1.09 12.69
C GLU A 138 -2.59 -0.82 13.62
N GLY A 139 -2.47 0.41 14.09
CA GLY A 139 -1.35 0.86 14.92
C GLY A 139 -0.10 1.27 14.13
N GLU A 140 -0.10 1.14 12.81
CA GLU A 140 1.01 1.56 11.97
C GLU A 140 1.08 3.09 11.85
N HIS A 141 2.30 3.61 11.87
CA HIS A 141 2.57 5.02 11.61
C HIS A 141 2.66 5.27 10.12
N VAL A 142 1.97 6.28 9.62
CA VAL A 142 1.98 6.68 8.21
C VAL A 142 2.36 8.14 8.06
N GLU A 143 3.09 8.44 7.00
CA GLU A 143 3.42 9.80 6.62
C GLU A 143 2.41 10.38 5.64
N LYS A 144 2.26 11.71 5.66
CA LYS A 144 1.41 12.42 4.72
C LYS A 144 1.79 12.08 3.28
N GLY A 145 0.81 11.61 2.50
CA GLY A 145 1.01 11.20 1.11
C GLY A 145 1.45 9.75 0.93
N GLU A 146 1.55 8.96 1.99
CA GLU A 146 1.80 7.51 1.92
C GLU A 146 0.57 6.77 1.42
N ILE A 147 0.78 5.65 0.71
CA ILE A 147 -0.31 4.87 0.13
C ILE A 147 -0.96 4.00 1.21
N ILE A 148 -2.23 4.24 1.49
CA ILE A 148 -3.04 3.48 2.44
C ILE A 148 -3.75 2.31 1.77
N SER A 149 -4.23 2.50 0.55
CA SER A 149 -4.86 1.42 -0.21
C SER A 149 -4.31 1.35 -1.62
N ASP A 150 -4.17 0.12 -2.13
CA ASP A 150 -3.65 -0.15 -3.46
C ASP A 150 -4.46 0.55 -4.56
N GLY A 151 -3.75 0.94 -5.59
CA GLY A 151 -4.29 1.56 -6.79
C GLY A 151 -3.32 2.55 -7.42
N PRO A 152 -3.62 3.05 -8.61
CA PRO A 152 -2.85 4.13 -9.22
C PRO A 152 -3.12 5.45 -8.48
N PRO A 153 -2.08 6.18 -8.06
CA PRO A 153 -2.29 7.46 -7.39
C PRO A 153 -2.88 8.49 -8.34
N THR A 154 -3.70 9.38 -7.81
CA THR A 154 -4.27 10.50 -8.57
C THR A 154 -3.25 11.62 -8.65
N PRO A 155 -2.94 12.20 -9.84
CA PRO A 155 -2.00 13.30 -9.96
C PRO A 155 -2.33 14.50 -9.05
N HIS A 156 -3.63 14.80 -8.88
CA HIS A 156 -4.10 15.87 -7.99
C HIS A 156 -3.76 15.63 -6.53
N ASP A 157 -3.87 14.38 -6.06
CA ASP A 157 -3.54 14.04 -4.67
C ASP A 157 -2.02 14.06 -4.44
N ILE A 158 -1.23 13.63 -5.42
CA ILE A 158 0.22 13.76 -5.36
C ILE A 158 0.62 15.23 -5.25
N LEU A 159 0.04 16.10 -6.07
CA LEU A 159 0.31 17.54 -6.02
C LEU A 159 -0.04 18.13 -4.65
N ARG A 160 -1.23 17.80 -4.14
CA ARG A 160 -1.77 18.35 -2.90
C ARG A 160 -0.99 17.87 -1.66
N LEU A 161 -0.57 16.61 -1.65
CA LEU A 161 0.04 15.97 -0.48
C LEU A 161 1.56 15.97 -0.50
N LYS A 162 2.17 15.77 -1.67
CA LYS A 162 3.62 15.64 -1.86
C LYS A 162 4.29 16.82 -2.57
N GLY A 163 3.50 17.66 -3.23
CA GLY A 163 3.99 18.85 -3.91
C GLY A 163 4.41 18.65 -5.37
N VAL A 164 4.86 19.74 -5.98
CA VAL A 164 5.14 19.81 -7.43
C VAL A 164 6.27 18.89 -7.87
N SER A 165 7.36 18.82 -7.10
CA SER A 165 8.53 17.99 -7.46
C SER A 165 8.19 16.50 -7.55
N GLU A 166 7.40 15.99 -6.62
CA GLU A 166 6.98 14.59 -6.63
C GLU A 166 5.97 14.29 -7.74
N LEU A 167 5.08 15.26 -8.04
CA LEU A 167 4.18 15.15 -9.18
C LEU A 167 4.96 15.11 -10.49
N ALA A 168 5.96 15.98 -10.69
CA ALA A 168 6.78 16.01 -11.89
C ALA A 168 7.49 14.66 -12.08
N LYS A 169 8.16 14.16 -11.04
CA LYS A 169 8.80 12.83 -11.08
C LYS A 169 7.81 11.72 -11.43
N TYR A 170 6.63 11.74 -10.84
CA TYR A 170 5.58 10.75 -11.13
C TYR A 170 5.18 10.77 -12.59
N ILE A 171 4.85 11.95 -13.15
CA ILE A 171 4.42 12.10 -14.54
C ILE A 171 5.54 11.68 -15.50
N VAL A 172 6.78 12.15 -15.28
CA VAL A 172 7.94 11.78 -16.12
C VAL A 172 8.14 10.26 -16.11
N ASN A 173 8.13 9.63 -14.94
CA ASN A 173 8.32 8.19 -14.81
C ASN A 173 7.21 7.39 -15.50
N GLU A 174 5.94 7.77 -15.33
CA GLU A 174 4.81 7.09 -15.97
C GLU A 174 4.86 7.21 -17.50
N ILE A 175 5.17 8.39 -18.04
CA ILE A 175 5.32 8.61 -19.48
C ILE A 175 6.51 7.81 -20.02
N GLN A 176 7.65 7.87 -19.36
CA GLN A 176 8.84 7.09 -19.73
C GLN A 176 8.56 5.59 -19.69
N TYR A 177 7.78 5.12 -18.71
CA TYR A 177 7.38 3.72 -18.63
C TYR A 177 6.59 3.30 -19.87
N VAL A 178 5.61 4.11 -20.31
CA VAL A 178 4.82 3.84 -21.51
C VAL A 178 5.70 3.76 -22.75
N TYR A 179 6.62 4.71 -22.93
CA TYR A 179 7.52 4.71 -24.08
C TYR A 179 8.51 3.55 -24.07
N ARG A 180 9.07 3.21 -22.90
CA ARG A 180 9.99 2.07 -22.73
C ARG A 180 9.33 0.73 -23.05
N LEU A 181 8.06 0.56 -22.70
CA LEU A 181 7.31 -0.65 -23.05
C LEU A 181 7.18 -0.84 -24.57
N GLN A 182 7.23 0.25 -25.34
CA GLN A 182 7.20 0.24 -26.80
C GLN A 182 8.60 0.29 -27.43
N GLY A 183 9.67 0.16 -26.64
CA GLY A 183 11.04 0.20 -27.10
C GLY A 183 11.56 1.59 -27.49
N VAL A 184 10.81 2.64 -27.22
CA VAL A 184 11.19 4.02 -27.54
C VAL A 184 11.98 4.61 -26.38
N LYS A 185 13.19 5.12 -26.67
CA LYS A 185 14.05 5.82 -25.70
C LYS A 185 13.96 7.32 -25.95
N ILE A 186 13.46 8.07 -24.99
CA ILE A 186 13.43 9.53 -25.01
C ILE A 186 14.13 10.09 -23.77
N ASN A 187 14.64 11.31 -23.88
CA ASN A 187 15.25 11.99 -22.73
C ASN A 187 14.16 12.70 -21.92
N ASP A 188 14.29 12.68 -20.59
CA ASP A 188 13.31 13.24 -19.65
C ASP A 188 13.01 14.72 -19.94
N LYS A 189 14.01 15.50 -20.37
CA LYS A 189 13.84 16.92 -20.74
C LYS A 189 12.79 17.19 -21.82
N HIS A 190 12.34 16.19 -22.57
CA HIS A 190 11.27 16.35 -23.55
C HIS A 190 9.88 16.19 -22.93
N VAL A 191 9.81 15.70 -21.69
CA VAL A 191 8.60 15.51 -20.93
C VAL A 191 8.43 16.61 -19.88
N GLU A 192 9.56 17.10 -19.32
CA GLU A 192 9.60 18.23 -18.38
C GLU A 192 9.13 19.54 -19.02
#